data_30bcabe34029b7da91b96e5a14348cb4
#
_entry.id   30bcabe34029b7da91b96e5a14348cb4
#
_cell.length_a   1.000
_cell.length_b   1.000
_cell.length_c   1.000
_cell.angle_alpha   90.00
_cell.angle_beta   90.00
_cell.angle_gamma   90.00
#
_symmetry.space_group_name_H-M   'P 1'
#
loop_
_entity.id
_entity.type
_entity.pdbx_description
1 polymer ?
#
loop_
_entity_poly.entity_id
_entity_poly.type
_entity_poly.pdbx_seq_one_letter_code
_entity_poly.pdbx_strand_id
1 'polypeptide(L)'
;SEMCIRDSYVTIYNGEIELTYSLAQYDNLPYFQGDEFTTGEIIFKGNRYPGLDLHLDLHKDQLCALTPDSHYSMIINNEGIEQVNLHNTTFIYFRPTKKTDLNKGFYELLQDGKRLRLLARKTYSVAQINVEKIAKTRKHQTEYFIYGVKYYLEYNGIYYPVSNNKSFAKIFPEQHKLIKRYARKHKLNFRHDADASLIALTNFCEELIDQKQTR
;
A
#
# COMPACT_ATOMS: atom_id res chain seq x y z
N SER A 1 -13.75 -29.35 -15.59
CA SER A 1 -12.77 -28.46 -14.98
C SER A 1 -13.04 -26.96 -15.21
N GLU A 2 -13.58 -26.54 -16.36
CA GLU A 2 -13.95 -25.12 -16.62
C GLU A 2 -15.12 -24.63 -15.77
N MET A 3 -16.02 -25.52 -15.35
CA MET A 3 -17.17 -25.20 -14.51
C MET A 3 -16.76 -24.79 -13.09
N CYS A 4 -15.73 -25.39 -12.52
CA CYS A 4 -15.20 -25.01 -11.18
C CYS A 4 -14.51 -23.64 -11.18
N ILE A 5 -13.94 -23.22 -12.29
CA ILE A 5 -13.27 -21.91 -12.41
C ILE A 5 -14.32 -20.77 -12.45
N ARG A 6 -15.41 -20.94 -13.19
CA ARG A 6 -16.51 -19.97 -13.25
C ARG A 6 -17.17 -19.72 -11.90
N ASP A 7 -17.46 -20.79 -11.14
CA ASP A 7 -18.09 -20.67 -9.82
C ASP A 7 -17.19 -19.96 -8.79
N SER A 8 -15.87 -20.10 -8.91
CA SER A 8 -14.94 -19.44 -8.00
C SER A 8 -14.85 -17.93 -8.23
N TYR A 9 -14.96 -17.47 -9.48
CA TYR A 9 -14.96 -16.01 -9.78
C TYR A 9 -16.23 -15.31 -9.32
N VAL A 10 -17.37 -15.98 -9.21
CA VAL A 10 -18.61 -15.41 -8.66
C VAL A 10 -18.39 -14.86 -7.24
N THR A 11 -17.52 -15.49 -6.47
CA THR A 11 -17.20 -15.04 -5.10
C THR A 11 -16.48 -13.68 -5.08
N ILE A 12 -15.71 -13.36 -6.11
CA ILE A 12 -15.00 -12.07 -6.24
C ILE A 12 -15.98 -10.94 -6.53
N TYR A 13 -16.96 -11.18 -7.40
CA TYR A 13 -17.93 -10.18 -7.85
C TYR A 13 -19.20 -10.12 -7.00
N ASN A 14 -19.17 -10.65 -5.78
CA ASN A 14 -20.34 -10.70 -4.87
C ASN A 14 -20.38 -9.51 -3.91
N GLY A 15 -19.75 -8.39 -4.27
CA GLY A 15 -19.75 -7.16 -3.48
C GLY A 15 -20.77 -6.14 -3.95
N GLU A 16 -20.61 -4.92 -3.46
CA GLU A 16 -21.42 -3.77 -3.89
C GLU A 16 -20.81 -3.14 -5.14
N ILE A 17 -21.65 -2.44 -5.92
CA ILE A 17 -21.20 -1.62 -7.05
C ILE A 17 -20.40 -0.45 -6.48
N GLU A 18 -19.23 -0.18 -7.07
CA GLU A 18 -18.42 0.96 -6.70
C GLU A 18 -19.12 2.27 -7.04
N LEU A 19 -19.13 3.18 -6.08
CA LEU A 19 -19.52 4.59 -6.29
C LEU A 19 -18.26 5.38 -6.63
N THR A 20 -18.06 5.68 -7.92
CA THR A 20 -16.92 6.43 -8.43
C THR A 20 -16.97 7.90 -8.04
N TYR A 21 -15.80 8.56 -8.08
CA TYR A 21 -15.68 9.98 -7.80
C TYR A 21 -16.08 10.83 -9.01
N SER A 22 -16.74 11.95 -8.76
CA SER A 22 -17.08 12.92 -9.81
C SER A 22 -15.91 13.86 -10.09
N LEU A 23 -15.41 13.87 -11.32
CA LEU A 23 -14.41 14.85 -11.77
C LEU A 23 -14.90 16.30 -11.76
N ALA A 24 -16.23 16.52 -11.63
CA ALA A 24 -16.78 17.85 -11.40
C ALA A 24 -16.58 18.34 -9.95
N GLN A 25 -16.35 17.43 -9.02
CA GLN A 25 -16.19 17.72 -7.59
C GLN A 25 -14.71 17.65 -7.16
N TYR A 26 -13.93 16.73 -7.71
CA TYR A 26 -12.55 16.46 -7.31
C TYR A 26 -11.56 16.80 -8.42
N ASP A 27 -10.46 17.48 -8.08
CA ASP A 27 -9.39 17.83 -9.03
C ASP A 27 -8.48 16.64 -9.41
N ASN A 28 -8.45 15.62 -8.56
CA ASN A 28 -7.71 14.38 -8.76
C ASN A 28 -8.48 13.20 -8.19
N LEU A 29 -8.04 11.98 -8.50
CA LEU A 29 -8.66 10.75 -8.04
C LEU A 29 -7.73 9.97 -7.11
N PRO A 30 -8.26 9.26 -6.09
CA PRO A 30 -7.45 8.63 -5.06
C PRO A 30 -7.06 7.18 -5.37
N TYR A 31 -6.99 6.81 -6.64
CA TYR A 31 -6.61 5.46 -7.04
C TYR A 31 -5.09 5.29 -7.11
N PHE A 32 -4.64 4.07 -6.86
CA PHE A 32 -3.23 3.73 -6.97
C PHE A 32 -2.77 3.73 -8.44
N GLN A 33 -1.81 4.61 -8.77
CA GLN A 33 -1.22 4.78 -10.12
C GLN A 33 -2.21 5.15 -11.23
N GLY A 34 -3.34 5.76 -10.90
CA GLY A 34 -4.31 6.25 -11.88
C GLY A 34 -5.68 5.62 -11.73
N ASP A 35 -6.63 6.12 -12.51
CA ASP A 35 -8.05 5.75 -12.46
C ASP A 35 -8.43 4.61 -13.42
N GLU A 36 -7.51 4.19 -14.28
CA GLU A 36 -7.74 3.08 -15.19
C GLU A 36 -7.62 1.73 -14.49
N PHE A 37 -8.48 0.80 -14.89
CA PHE A 37 -8.36 -0.58 -14.47
C PHE A 37 -7.13 -1.23 -15.11
N THR A 38 -6.40 -1.99 -14.33
CA THR A 38 -5.20 -2.69 -14.78
C THR A 38 -5.33 -4.17 -14.47
N THR A 39 -4.95 -5.00 -15.43
CA THR A 39 -4.94 -6.45 -15.23
C THR A 39 -3.98 -6.82 -14.09
N GLY A 40 -4.51 -7.48 -13.10
CA GLY A 40 -3.81 -7.87 -11.87
C GLY A 40 -4.21 -9.26 -11.40
N GLU A 41 -3.84 -9.54 -10.17
CA GLU A 41 -4.10 -10.82 -9.52
C GLU A 41 -4.40 -10.60 -8.05
N ILE A 42 -5.29 -11.41 -7.51
CA ILE A 42 -5.55 -11.47 -6.06
C ILE A 42 -5.39 -12.88 -5.52
N ILE A 43 -4.93 -12.97 -4.27
CA ILE A 43 -5.08 -14.15 -3.43
C ILE A 43 -6.25 -13.87 -2.48
N PHE A 44 -7.30 -14.67 -2.62
CA PHE A 44 -8.55 -14.50 -1.90
C PHE A 44 -8.98 -15.82 -1.28
N LYS A 45 -9.08 -15.87 0.06
CA LYS A 45 -9.41 -17.08 0.83
C LYS A 45 -8.58 -18.31 0.41
N GLY A 46 -7.25 -18.11 0.29
CA GLY A 46 -6.30 -19.14 -0.09
C GLY A 46 -6.28 -19.50 -1.58
N ASN A 47 -7.16 -18.93 -2.41
CA ASN A 47 -7.21 -19.21 -3.84
C ASN A 47 -6.63 -18.04 -4.65
N ARG A 48 -6.00 -18.37 -5.76
CA ARG A 48 -5.37 -17.41 -6.68
C ARG A 48 -6.30 -17.11 -7.85
N TYR A 49 -6.53 -15.81 -8.11
CA TYR A 49 -7.40 -15.29 -9.18
C TYR A 49 -6.60 -14.34 -10.06
N PRO A 50 -5.96 -14.83 -11.12
CA PRO A 50 -5.23 -13.99 -12.06
C PRO A 50 -6.15 -13.38 -13.12
N GLY A 51 -5.66 -12.34 -13.81
CA GLY A 51 -6.33 -11.77 -14.99
C GLY A 51 -7.58 -10.97 -14.67
N LEU A 52 -7.67 -10.42 -13.46
CA LEU A 52 -8.73 -9.51 -13.09
C LEU A 52 -8.35 -8.07 -13.43
N ASP A 53 -9.28 -7.31 -13.99
CA ASP A 53 -9.10 -5.88 -14.19
C ASP A 53 -9.44 -5.17 -12.89
N LEU A 54 -8.43 -4.63 -12.23
CA LEU A 54 -8.46 -4.12 -10.86
C LEU A 54 -8.06 -2.65 -10.79
N HIS A 55 -8.60 -1.94 -9.81
CA HIS A 55 -7.99 -0.74 -9.28
C HIS A 55 -8.15 -0.66 -7.75
N LEU A 56 -7.21 0.02 -7.09
CA LEU A 56 -7.16 0.16 -5.64
C LEU A 56 -7.44 1.62 -5.24
N ASP A 57 -8.57 1.85 -4.57
CA ASP A 57 -8.91 3.13 -3.97
C ASP A 57 -8.17 3.27 -2.63
N LEU A 58 -7.18 4.18 -2.60
CA LEU A 58 -6.35 4.44 -1.42
C LEU A 58 -7.02 5.39 -0.40
N HIS A 59 -8.15 6.03 -0.77
CA HIS A 59 -8.94 6.84 0.15
C HIS A 59 -9.94 5.99 0.93
N LYS A 60 -10.74 5.20 0.23
CA LYS A 60 -11.72 4.29 0.85
C LYS A 60 -11.09 2.99 1.34
N ASP A 61 -9.83 2.73 0.96
CA ASP A 61 -9.13 1.47 1.26
C ASP A 61 -9.87 0.25 0.70
N GLN A 62 -10.28 0.35 -0.55
CA GLN A 62 -11.11 -0.63 -1.25
C GLN A 62 -10.44 -1.09 -2.55
N LEU A 63 -10.44 -2.41 -2.77
CA LEU A 63 -10.07 -2.99 -4.05
C LEU A 63 -11.35 -3.21 -4.87
N CYS A 64 -11.34 -2.74 -6.11
CA CYS A 64 -12.44 -2.90 -7.03
C CYS A 64 -12.02 -3.73 -8.24
N ALA A 65 -12.92 -4.53 -8.76
CA ALA A 65 -12.75 -5.31 -9.98
C ALA A 65 -13.84 -4.97 -10.99
N LEU A 66 -13.42 -4.76 -12.24
CA LEU A 66 -14.34 -4.59 -13.36
C LEU A 66 -14.98 -5.95 -13.70
N THR A 67 -16.30 -5.98 -13.85
CA THR A 67 -17.01 -7.22 -14.24
C THR A 67 -16.56 -7.69 -15.63
N PRO A 68 -16.61 -9.00 -15.93
CA PRO A 68 -16.17 -9.52 -17.24
C PRO A 68 -16.84 -8.92 -18.46
N ASP A 69 -18.05 -8.40 -18.29
CA ASP A 69 -18.78 -7.67 -19.33
C ASP A 69 -18.44 -6.17 -19.39
N SER A 70 -17.54 -5.72 -18.50
CA SER A 70 -17.06 -4.33 -18.37
C SER A 70 -18.16 -3.28 -18.10
N HIS A 71 -19.31 -3.71 -17.59
CA HIS A 71 -20.43 -2.79 -17.32
C HIS A 71 -20.35 -2.17 -15.93
N TYR A 72 -19.82 -2.89 -14.95
CA TYR A 72 -19.81 -2.45 -13.55
C TYR A 72 -18.45 -2.67 -12.90
N SER A 73 -18.08 -1.78 -12.01
CA SER A 73 -17.02 -1.99 -11.06
C SER A 73 -17.61 -2.48 -9.74
N MET A 74 -17.08 -3.60 -9.24
CA MET A 74 -17.53 -4.25 -8.01
C MET A 74 -16.47 -4.14 -6.92
N ILE A 75 -16.88 -3.71 -5.73
CA ILE A 75 -16.01 -3.70 -4.55
C ILE A 75 -15.78 -5.13 -4.10
N ILE A 76 -14.54 -5.57 -4.03
CA ILE A 76 -14.20 -6.90 -3.52
C ILE A 76 -14.24 -6.87 -1.98
N ASN A 77 -14.86 -7.88 -1.37
CA ASN A 77 -14.89 -7.99 0.07
C ASN A 77 -13.46 -8.13 0.66
N ASN A 78 -12.98 -7.10 1.32
CA ASN A 78 -11.64 -7.04 1.89
C ASN A 78 -11.34 -8.17 2.89
N GLU A 79 -12.35 -8.74 3.56
CA GLU A 79 -12.16 -9.81 4.56
C GLU A 79 -11.61 -11.11 3.95
N GLY A 80 -11.79 -11.30 2.64
CA GLY A 80 -11.23 -12.46 1.93
C GLY A 80 -9.87 -12.21 1.29
N ILE A 81 -9.46 -10.96 1.13
CA ILE A 81 -8.22 -10.60 0.43
C ILE A 81 -7.02 -10.87 1.32
N GLU A 82 -6.03 -11.58 0.81
CA GLU A 82 -4.73 -11.80 1.45
C GLU A 82 -3.65 -10.97 0.77
N GLN A 83 -3.61 -11.01 -0.56
CA GLN A 83 -2.63 -10.32 -1.39
C GLN A 83 -3.24 -9.82 -2.68
N VAL A 84 -2.73 -8.70 -3.18
CA VAL A 84 -3.06 -8.11 -4.48
C VAL A 84 -1.76 -7.80 -5.20
N ASN A 85 -1.64 -8.24 -6.45
CA ASN A 85 -0.56 -7.86 -7.36
C ASN A 85 -1.14 -6.93 -8.43
N LEU A 86 -0.71 -5.68 -8.43
CA LEU A 86 -1.22 -4.62 -9.30
C LEU A 86 -0.06 -3.69 -9.71
N HIS A 87 0.09 -3.37 -10.99
CA HIS A 87 1.19 -2.53 -11.51
C HIS A 87 2.60 -2.96 -11.04
N ASN A 88 2.90 -4.25 -11.03
CA ASN A 88 4.14 -4.81 -10.49
C ASN A 88 4.39 -4.51 -9.00
N THR A 89 3.34 -4.15 -8.28
CA THR A 89 3.36 -3.85 -6.86
C THR A 89 2.54 -4.90 -6.12
N THR A 90 3.08 -5.40 -5.02
CA THR A 90 2.39 -6.34 -4.15
C THR A 90 1.80 -5.60 -2.95
N PHE A 91 0.51 -5.74 -2.75
CA PHE A 91 -0.19 -5.29 -1.54
C PHE A 91 -0.63 -6.50 -0.72
N ILE A 92 -0.55 -6.38 0.59
CA ILE A 92 -1.18 -7.30 1.54
C ILE A 92 -2.33 -6.58 2.23
N TYR A 93 -3.42 -7.30 2.50
CA TYR A 93 -4.49 -6.76 3.35
C TYR A 93 -4.21 -7.12 4.81
N PHE A 94 -3.75 -6.14 5.56
CA PHE A 94 -3.39 -6.33 6.97
C PHE A 94 -4.64 -6.35 7.86
N ARG A 95 -4.71 -7.36 8.74
CA ARG A 95 -5.74 -7.49 9.77
C ARG A 95 -5.07 -7.42 11.12
N PRO A 96 -5.39 -6.40 11.94
CA PRO A 96 -4.74 -6.24 13.24
C PRO A 96 -5.07 -7.41 14.15
N THR A 97 -4.05 -7.90 14.84
CA THR A 97 -4.19 -8.78 16.00
C THR A 97 -4.15 -7.94 17.25
N LYS A 98 -4.57 -8.50 18.42
CA LYS A 98 -4.60 -7.78 19.73
C LYS A 98 -3.26 -7.17 20.17
N LYS A 99 -2.15 -7.43 19.45
CA LYS A 99 -0.78 -7.02 19.82
C LYS A 99 -0.17 -5.94 18.93
N THR A 100 -0.95 -5.31 18.04
CA THR A 100 -0.38 -4.34 17.08
C THR A 100 -1.20 -3.06 17.01
N ASP A 101 -0.50 -1.93 16.92
CA ASP A 101 -1.09 -0.59 16.71
C ASP A 101 -1.32 -0.27 15.22
N LEU A 102 -1.00 -1.21 14.31
CA LEU A 102 -1.31 -1.01 12.89
C LEU A 102 -2.81 -1.09 12.65
N ASN A 103 -3.32 -0.16 11.86
CA ASN A 103 -4.70 -0.19 11.40
C ASN A 103 -4.88 -1.28 10.33
N LYS A 104 -6.08 -1.85 10.25
CA LYS A 104 -6.43 -2.73 9.13
C LYS A 104 -6.36 -1.98 7.80
N GLY A 105 -6.09 -2.71 6.72
CA GLY A 105 -6.12 -2.16 5.37
C GLY A 105 -4.99 -2.63 4.47
N PHE A 106 -4.89 -2.04 3.28
CA PHE A 106 -3.87 -2.38 2.30
C PHE A 106 -2.52 -1.75 2.65
N TYR A 107 -1.49 -2.58 2.64
CA TYR A 107 -0.09 -2.18 2.78
C TYR A 107 0.70 -2.70 1.60
N GLU A 108 1.45 -1.84 0.96
CA GLU A 108 2.43 -2.27 -0.04
C GLU A 108 3.58 -3.00 0.64
N LEU A 109 3.93 -4.16 0.11
CA LEU A 109 5.06 -4.96 0.54
C LEU A 109 6.31 -4.52 -0.24
N LEU A 110 7.07 -3.59 0.33
CA LEU A 110 8.28 -3.04 -0.30
C LEU A 110 9.46 -4.01 -0.24
N GLN A 111 9.56 -4.79 0.84
CA GLN A 111 10.60 -5.79 1.06
C GLN A 111 10.04 -6.94 1.89
N ASP A 112 10.26 -8.17 1.41
CA ASP A 112 9.86 -9.41 2.08
C ASP A 112 11.12 -10.25 2.35
N GLY A 113 11.85 -9.90 3.40
CA GLY A 113 13.04 -10.61 3.83
C GLY A 113 12.71 -11.77 4.77
N LYS A 114 13.73 -12.55 5.14
CA LYS A 114 13.56 -13.70 6.05
C LYS A 114 13.20 -13.29 7.47
N ARG A 115 13.64 -12.11 7.90
CA ARG A 115 13.51 -11.59 9.26
C ARG A 115 12.88 -10.22 9.33
N LEU A 116 13.04 -9.43 8.29
CA LEU A 116 12.55 -8.08 8.18
C LEU A 116 11.59 -7.97 7.01
N ARG A 117 10.41 -7.39 7.26
CA ARG A 117 9.49 -6.99 6.19
C ARG A 117 9.29 -5.48 6.25
N LEU A 118 9.38 -4.83 5.11
CA LEU A 118 9.13 -3.39 5.01
C LEU A 118 7.79 -3.16 4.33
N LEU A 119 6.91 -2.47 5.02
CA LEU A 119 5.55 -2.16 4.57
C LEU A 119 5.36 -0.66 4.39
N ALA A 120 4.62 -0.25 3.36
CA ALA A 120 4.19 1.13 3.16
C ALA A 120 2.67 1.23 3.18
N ARG A 121 2.13 2.05 4.07
CA ARG A 121 0.72 2.42 4.09
C ARG A 121 0.55 3.69 3.27
N LYS A 122 0.07 3.54 2.04
CA LYS A 122 -0.25 4.64 1.12
C LYS A 122 -1.73 5.00 1.28
N THR A 123 -2.03 6.29 1.38
CA THR A 123 -3.40 6.76 1.61
C THR A 123 -3.64 8.09 0.90
N TYR A 124 -4.90 8.37 0.60
CA TYR A 124 -5.35 9.69 0.22
C TYR A 124 -6.33 10.24 1.25
N SER A 125 -6.25 11.53 1.53
CA SER A 125 -7.20 12.27 2.38
C SER A 125 -7.78 13.45 1.64
N VAL A 126 -9.07 13.71 1.82
CA VAL A 126 -9.74 14.87 1.19
C VAL A 126 -9.30 16.17 1.85
N ALA A 127 -9.00 17.16 1.02
CA ALA A 127 -8.81 18.54 1.44
C ALA A 127 -9.66 19.47 0.55
N GLN A 128 -10.07 20.60 1.12
CA GLN A 128 -10.85 21.61 0.42
C GLN A 128 -9.94 22.78 0.03
N ILE A 129 -10.04 23.23 -1.22
CA ILE A 129 -9.40 24.48 -1.65
C ILE A 129 -10.32 25.63 -1.24
N ASN A 130 -9.85 26.49 -0.36
CA ASN A 130 -10.56 27.73 -0.04
C ASN A 130 -10.32 28.74 -1.17
N VAL A 131 -11.19 28.72 -2.19
CA VAL A 131 -11.06 29.54 -3.42
C VAL A 131 -11.27 31.03 -3.16
N GLU A 132 -11.77 31.44 -1.99
CA GLU A 132 -11.96 32.87 -1.64
C GLU A 132 -10.66 33.71 -1.67
N LYS A 133 -9.50 33.05 -1.61
CA LYS A 133 -8.20 33.70 -1.70
C LYS A 133 -7.65 33.89 -3.12
N ILE A 134 -8.19 33.19 -4.13
CA ILE A 134 -7.58 33.11 -5.47
C ILE A 134 -8.40 33.79 -6.57
N ALA A 135 -9.73 33.84 -6.47
CA ALA A 135 -10.54 34.54 -7.49
C ALA A 135 -11.90 35.01 -6.93
N LYS A 136 -12.17 36.30 -7.04
CA LYS A 136 -13.46 36.91 -6.71
C LYS A 136 -14.65 36.46 -7.58
N THR A 137 -14.50 35.47 -8.45
CA THR A 137 -15.47 35.15 -9.52
C THR A 137 -15.90 33.69 -9.67
N ARG A 138 -15.36 32.72 -8.91
CA ARG A 138 -15.82 31.33 -9.01
C ARG A 138 -16.10 30.74 -7.64
N LYS A 139 -17.39 30.57 -7.32
CA LYS A 139 -17.92 29.83 -6.17
C LYS A 139 -17.93 28.32 -6.43
N HIS A 140 -16.83 27.71 -6.84
CA HIS A 140 -16.73 26.26 -6.84
C HIS A 140 -15.70 25.89 -5.78
N GLN A 141 -16.16 25.28 -4.68
CA GLN A 141 -15.30 24.54 -3.77
C GLN A 141 -14.91 23.28 -4.52
N THR A 142 -13.67 23.18 -4.96
CA THR A 142 -13.14 21.96 -5.52
C THR A 142 -12.42 21.23 -4.40
N GLU A 143 -12.79 19.99 -4.18
CA GLU A 143 -12.08 19.10 -3.28
C GLU A 143 -10.93 18.43 -4.02
N TYR A 144 -9.86 18.11 -3.30
CA TYR A 144 -8.75 17.37 -3.85
C TYR A 144 -8.20 16.37 -2.84
N PHE A 145 -7.56 15.33 -3.35
CA PHE A 145 -6.95 14.30 -2.52
C PHE A 145 -5.47 14.59 -2.29
N ILE A 146 -5.06 14.56 -1.01
CA ILE A 146 -3.65 14.68 -0.60
C ILE A 146 -3.11 13.29 -0.35
N TYR A 147 -2.04 12.94 -1.07
CA TYR A 147 -1.31 11.70 -0.89
C TYR A 147 -0.48 11.72 0.40
N GLY A 148 -0.51 10.61 1.11
CA GLY A 148 0.31 10.39 2.30
C GLY A 148 0.85 8.97 2.33
N VAL A 149 2.05 8.80 2.91
CA VAL A 149 2.66 7.48 3.10
C VAL A 149 3.25 7.35 4.49
N LYS A 150 3.08 6.18 5.11
CA LYS A 150 3.71 5.78 6.38
C LYS A 150 4.38 4.43 6.20
N TYR A 151 5.60 4.30 6.71
CA TYR A 151 6.38 3.08 6.58
C TYR A 151 6.50 2.36 7.93
N TYR A 152 6.51 1.03 7.86
CA TYR A 152 6.61 0.17 9.01
C TYR A 152 7.59 -0.96 8.73
N LEU A 153 8.49 -1.20 9.68
CA LEU A 153 9.38 -2.35 9.66
C LEU A 153 8.82 -3.41 10.60
N GLU A 154 8.54 -4.58 10.06
CA GLU A 154 8.22 -5.76 10.86
C GLU A 154 9.51 -6.48 11.25
N TYR A 155 9.67 -6.69 12.55
CA TYR A 155 10.76 -7.47 13.13
C TYR A 155 10.24 -8.26 14.32
N ASN A 156 10.39 -9.58 14.28
CA ASN A 156 9.91 -10.51 15.30
C ASN A 156 8.41 -10.36 15.62
N GLY A 157 7.57 -10.10 14.62
CA GLY A 157 6.13 -9.92 14.78
C GLY A 157 5.71 -8.58 15.39
N ILE A 158 6.64 -7.64 15.56
CA ILE A 158 6.38 -6.28 16.03
C ILE A 158 6.58 -5.32 14.85
N TYR A 159 5.67 -4.37 14.71
CA TYR A 159 5.68 -3.35 13.66
C TYR A 159 6.19 -2.03 14.20
N TYR A 160 7.29 -1.55 13.67
CA TYR A 160 7.93 -0.30 14.08
C TYR A 160 7.73 0.77 13.02
N PRO A 161 7.22 1.97 13.34
CA PRO A 161 7.18 3.07 12.40
C PRO A 161 8.61 3.52 12.05
N VAL A 162 8.89 3.57 10.74
CA VAL A 162 10.20 3.96 10.22
C VAL A 162 10.08 5.08 9.18
N SER A 163 11.08 5.95 9.13
CA SER A 163 11.11 7.06 8.17
C SER A 163 12.52 7.43 7.71
N ASN A 164 13.54 6.98 8.42
CA ASN A 164 14.94 7.32 8.16
C ASN A 164 15.90 6.43 8.96
N ASN A 165 17.19 6.64 8.80
CA ASN A 165 18.22 5.88 9.51
C ASN A 165 18.18 6.03 11.05
N LYS A 166 17.61 7.11 11.60
CA LYS A 166 17.47 7.26 13.06
C LYS A 166 16.40 6.33 13.62
N SER A 167 15.30 6.10 12.87
CA SER A 167 14.27 5.14 13.29
C SER A 167 14.80 3.71 13.30
N PHE A 168 15.60 3.31 12.30
CA PHE A 168 16.27 2.01 12.28
C PHE A 168 17.28 1.87 13.43
N ALA A 169 18.06 2.92 13.73
CA ALA A 169 19.02 2.91 14.84
C ALA A 169 18.35 2.75 16.23
N LYS A 170 17.08 3.12 16.38
CA LYS A 170 16.30 2.85 17.60
C LYS A 170 15.90 1.38 17.73
N ILE A 171 15.60 0.73 16.60
CA ILE A 171 15.25 -0.70 16.56
C ILE A 171 16.51 -1.56 16.76
N PHE A 172 17.65 -1.13 16.21
CA PHE A 172 18.93 -1.84 16.25
C PHE A 172 20.01 -0.99 16.93
N PRO A 173 19.94 -0.76 18.26
CA PRO A 173 20.82 0.17 18.95
C PRO A 173 22.30 -0.21 18.91
N GLU A 174 22.62 -1.50 18.91
CA GLU A 174 24.01 -1.99 18.82
C GLU A 174 24.64 -1.71 17.45
N GLN A 175 23.83 -1.66 16.39
CA GLN A 175 24.26 -1.40 15.01
C GLN A 175 24.16 0.07 14.60
N HIS A 176 23.79 0.99 15.49
CA HIS A 176 23.49 2.38 15.14
C HIS A 176 24.60 3.09 14.37
N LYS A 177 25.90 2.81 14.70
CA LYS A 177 27.05 3.39 14.01
C LYS A 177 27.19 2.87 12.58
N LEU A 178 26.93 1.58 12.37
CA LEU A 178 26.97 0.94 11.05
C LEU A 178 25.82 1.45 10.17
N ILE A 179 24.60 1.53 10.69
CA ILE A 179 23.41 2.05 10.01
C ILE A 179 23.66 3.49 9.54
N LYS A 180 24.17 4.36 10.43
CA LYS A 180 24.48 5.75 10.11
C LYS A 180 25.58 5.87 9.04
N ARG A 181 26.62 5.05 9.12
CA ARG A 181 27.71 5.01 8.15
C ARG A 181 27.23 4.53 6.78
N TYR A 182 26.41 3.46 6.74
CA TYR A 182 25.81 2.93 5.53
C TYR A 182 24.96 3.98 4.82
N ALA A 183 24.01 4.60 5.52
CA ALA A 183 23.13 5.63 4.97
C ALA A 183 23.92 6.80 4.36
N ARG A 184 25.00 7.24 5.01
CA ARG A 184 25.87 8.30 4.51
C ARG A 184 26.68 7.86 3.28
N LYS A 185 27.31 6.66 3.34
CA LYS A 185 28.12 6.10 2.25
C LYS A 185 27.31 5.95 0.97
N HIS A 186 26.07 5.46 1.08
CA HIS A 186 25.18 5.22 -0.05
C HIS A 186 24.28 6.42 -0.37
N LYS A 187 24.47 7.58 0.28
CA LYS A 187 23.76 8.84 0.05
C LYS A 187 22.23 8.64 0.08
N LEU A 188 21.70 7.81 1.02
CA LEU A 188 20.28 7.54 1.11
C LEU A 188 19.50 8.83 1.35
N ASN A 189 18.44 9.02 0.56
CA ASN A 189 17.61 10.23 0.57
C ASN A 189 16.16 9.89 0.97
N PHE A 190 15.89 9.89 2.26
CA PHE A 190 14.59 9.54 2.83
C PHE A 190 13.49 10.58 2.57
N ARG A 191 13.83 11.74 1.99
CA ARG A 191 12.87 12.78 1.67
C ARG A 191 12.37 12.72 0.23
N HIS A 192 13.27 12.44 -0.71
CA HIS A 192 12.95 12.47 -2.15
C HIS A 192 12.84 11.07 -2.75
N ASP A 193 13.45 10.08 -2.11
CA ASP A 193 13.45 8.68 -2.55
C ASP A 193 13.35 7.77 -1.32
N ALA A 194 12.21 7.87 -0.63
CA ALA A 194 12.00 7.17 0.63
C ALA A 194 11.93 5.65 0.43
N ASP A 195 11.19 5.18 -0.57
CA ASP A 195 10.99 3.75 -0.83
C ASP A 195 12.34 3.05 -1.05
N ALA A 196 13.14 3.49 -2.03
CA ALA A 196 14.43 2.90 -2.33
C ALA A 196 15.42 3.02 -1.17
N SER A 197 15.44 4.17 -0.45
CA SER A 197 16.31 4.39 0.70
C SER A 197 15.97 3.46 1.87
N LEU A 198 14.68 3.24 2.16
CA LEU A 198 14.22 2.35 3.23
C LEU A 198 14.43 0.88 2.86
N ILE A 199 14.20 0.49 1.60
CA ILE A 199 14.49 -0.85 1.10
C ILE A 199 15.99 -1.16 1.26
N ALA A 200 16.87 -0.27 0.79
CA ALA A 200 18.31 -0.45 0.90
C ALA A 200 18.77 -0.59 2.37
N LEU A 201 18.18 0.20 3.26
CA LEU A 201 18.51 0.15 4.69
C LEU A 201 17.96 -1.11 5.36
N THR A 202 16.79 -1.59 4.96
CA THR A 202 16.19 -2.84 5.45
C THR A 202 17.07 -4.03 5.07
N ASN A 203 17.49 -4.12 3.79
CA ASN A 203 18.39 -5.16 3.32
C ASN A 203 19.71 -5.17 4.09
N PHE A 204 20.31 -3.99 4.29
CA PHE A 204 21.54 -3.88 5.08
C PHE A 204 21.36 -4.35 6.53
N CYS A 205 20.24 -4.00 7.17
CA CYS A 205 19.95 -4.45 8.53
C CYS A 205 19.72 -5.98 8.59
N GLU A 206 19.10 -6.56 7.59
CA GLU A 206 18.92 -8.01 7.49
C GLU A 206 20.25 -8.74 7.41
N GLU A 207 21.17 -8.27 6.55
CA GLU A 207 22.53 -8.80 6.46
C GLU A 207 23.28 -8.74 7.80
N LEU A 208 23.14 -7.65 8.55
CA LEU A 208 23.76 -7.50 9.88
C LEU A 208 23.21 -8.50 10.92
N ILE A 209 21.89 -8.82 10.84
CA ILE A 209 21.26 -9.80 11.71
C ILE A 209 21.76 -11.21 11.39
N ASP A 210 21.84 -11.56 10.11
CA ASP A 210 22.31 -12.87 9.66
C ASP A 210 23.77 -13.13 10.04
N GLN A 211 24.66 -12.12 9.90
CA GLN A 211 26.08 -12.24 10.29
C GLN A 211 26.29 -12.48 11.80
N LYS A 212 25.37 -12.00 12.66
CA LYS A 212 25.45 -12.22 14.12
C LYS A 212 25.11 -13.66 14.53
N GLN A 213 24.26 -14.34 13.76
CA GLN A 213 23.82 -15.70 14.11
C GLN A 213 24.76 -16.78 13.57
N THR A 214 25.66 -16.42 12.66
CA THR A 214 26.65 -17.33 12.09
C THR A 214 27.96 -17.33 12.90
N ARG A 215 28.05 -16.49 13.93
CA ARG A 215 29.17 -16.43 14.88
C ARG A 215 28.77 -17.00 16.24
#